data_4f44208b28115f17f8738f0ee6e2a0dd
#
_entry.id   4f44208b28115f17f8738f0ee6e2a0dd
#
_cell.length_a   1.000
_cell.length_b   1.000
_cell.length_c   1.000
_cell.angle_alpha   90.00
_cell.angle_beta   90.00
_cell.angle_gamma   90.00
#
_symmetry.space_group_name_H-M   'P 1'
#
loop_
_entity.id
_entity.type
_entity.pdbx_description
1 polymer ?
#
loop_
_entity_poly.entity_id
_entity_poly.type
_entity_poly.pdbx_seq_one_letter_code
_entity_poly.pdbx_strand_id
1 'polypeptide(L)'
;MGIDGNFERLEGEVERLLEVLEQLKQENKTLQARIEAETSRYEEIENLKRQLADAEGRNSQAAEDRQKAKSKIEDILARLEQIDLTLPEKAD
;
A
#
# COMPACT_ATOMS: atom_id res chain seq x y z
N MET A 1 7.23 21.22 64.60
CA MET A 1 7.81 20.08 63.98
C MET A 1 6.87 19.34 63.09
N GLY A 2 5.76 18.83 63.61
CA GLY A 2 4.85 18.04 62.80
C GLY A 2 4.27 18.79 61.59
N ILE A 3 3.95 20.08 61.80
CA ILE A 3 3.32 20.88 60.73
C ILE A 3 4.33 21.16 59.60
N ASP A 4 5.56 21.54 59.94
CA ASP A 4 6.58 21.85 58.95
C ASP A 4 7.04 20.58 58.19
N GLY A 5 7.20 19.49 58.92
CA GLY A 5 7.56 18.22 58.32
C GLY A 5 6.48 17.70 57.39
N ASN A 6 5.23 17.83 57.81
CA ASN A 6 4.08 17.42 56.96
C ASN A 6 3.95 18.30 55.75
N PHE A 7 4.21 19.59 55.89
CA PHE A 7 4.14 20.56 54.81
C PHE A 7 5.22 20.27 53.76
N GLU A 8 6.43 20.02 54.20
CA GLU A 8 7.54 19.64 53.30
C GLU A 8 7.26 18.34 52.57
N ARG A 9 6.69 17.37 53.28
CA ARG A 9 6.30 16.09 52.68
C ARG A 9 5.24 16.30 51.62
N LEU A 10 4.26 17.13 51.90
CA LEU A 10 3.19 17.46 50.96
C LEU A 10 3.75 18.17 49.73
N GLU A 11 4.66 19.11 49.91
CA GLU A 11 5.32 19.80 48.82
C GLU A 11 6.09 18.81 47.94
N GLY A 12 6.82 17.90 48.56
CA GLY A 12 7.56 16.86 47.83
C GLY A 12 6.65 15.95 47.06
N GLU A 13 5.50 15.60 47.62
CA GLU A 13 4.51 14.78 46.92
C GLU A 13 3.89 15.51 45.75
N VAL A 14 3.60 16.79 45.92
CA VAL A 14 3.05 17.63 44.86
C VAL A 14 4.05 17.75 43.71
N GLU A 15 5.32 18.01 44.03
CA GLU A 15 6.37 18.09 43.04
C GLU A 15 6.52 16.79 42.26
N ARG A 16 6.45 15.68 42.98
CA ARG A 16 6.54 14.35 42.34
C ARG A 16 5.36 14.09 41.41
N LEU A 17 4.15 14.49 41.84
CA LEU A 17 2.95 14.39 41.01
C LEU A 17 3.07 15.25 39.77
N LEU A 18 3.61 16.43 39.90
CA LEU A 18 3.82 17.33 38.75
C LEU A 18 4.80 16.76 37.76
N GLU A 19 5.87 16.12 38.24
CA GLU A 19 6.84 15.44 37.39
C GLU A 19 6.20 14.27 36.64
N VAL A 20 5.40 13.49 37.37
CA VAL A 20 4.70 12.34 36.74
C VAL A 20 3.70 12.85 35.71
N LEU A 21 2.98 13.91 36.00
CA LEU A 21 2.04 14.51 35.05
C LEU A 21 2.76 15.02 33.79
N GLU A 22 3.92 15.64 33.97
CA GLU A 22 4.71 16.11 32.85
C GLU A 22 5.20 14.93 31.98
N GLN A 23 5.68 13.88 32.63
CA GLN A 23 6.09 12.66 31.95
C GLN A 23 4.95 12.03 31.15
N LEU A 24 3.78 11.92 31.79
CA LEU A 24 2.60 11.35 31.13
C LEU A 24 2.16 12.20 29.94
N LYS A 25 2.25 13.51 30.08
CA LYS A 25 1.94 14.45 29.02
C LYS A 25 2.87 14.24 27.82
N GLN A 26 4.15 14.08 28.08
CA GLN A 26 5.14 13.81 27.04
C GLN A 26 4.90 12.46 26.37
N GLU A 27 4.64 11.44 27.17
CA GLU A 27 4.35 10.10 26.66
C GLU A 27 3.09 10.11 25.79
N ASN A 28 2.05 10.85 26.22
CA ASN A 28 0.83 10.99 25.43
C ASN A 28 1.09 11.64 24.08
N LYS A 29 1.90 12.68 24.05
CA LYS A 29 2.27 13.35 22.80
C LYS A 29 3.03 12.40 21.88
N THR A 30 3.95 11.65 22.44
CA THR A 30 4.72 10.68 21.69
C THR A 30 3.83 9.58 21.12
N LEU A 31 2.91 9.09 21.93
CA LEU A 31 1.96 8.05 21.49
C LEU A 31 1.03 8.56 20.41
N GLN A 32 0.53 9.79 20.54
CA GLN A 32 -0.31 10.41 19.52
C GLN A 32 0.44 10.55 18.19
N ALA A 33 1.69 10.99 18.26
CA ALA A 33 2.51 11.11 17.07
C ALA A 33 2.75 9.73 16.40
N ARG A 34 2.92 8.70 17.21
CA ARG A 34 3.06 7.33 16.71
C ARG A 34 1.79 6.84 16.03
N ILE A 35 0.65 7.10 16.66
CA ILE A 35 -0.64 6.71 16.10
C ILE A 35 -0.86 7.40 14.75
N GLU A 36 -0.57 8.68 14.67
CA GLU A 36 -0.69 9.43 13.42
C GLU A 36 0.23 8.88 12.34
N ALA A 37 1.48 8.57 12.71
CA ALA A 37 2.44 8.00 11.76
C ALA A 37 2.00 6.62 11.28
N GLU A 38 1.47 5.79 12.16
CA GLU A 38 0.98 4.46 11.80
C GLU A 38 -0.28 4.53 10.94
N THR A 39 -1.18 5.47 11.25
CA THR A 39 -2.38 5.70 10.44
C THR A 39 -1.98 6.12 9.03
N SER A 40 -1.02 7.00 8.93
CA SER A 40 -0.49 7.46 7.64
C SER A 40 0.12 6.31 6.84
N ARG A 41 0.89 5.45 7.50
CA ARG A 41 1.45 4.25 6.87
C ARG A 41 0.38 3.29 6.40
N TYR A 42 -0.66 3.13 7.19
CA TYR A 42 -1.78 2.26 6.86
C TYR A 42 -2.48 2.73 5.59
N GLU A 43 -2.72 4.03 5.48
CA GLU A 43 -3.30 4.63 4.29
C GLU A 43 -2.40 4.42 3.07
N GLU A 44 -1.10 4.57 3.27
CA GLU A 44 -0.12 4.37 2.21
C GLU A 44 -0.11 2.92 1.72
N ILE A 45 -0.16 1.97 2.65
CA ILE A 45 -0.24 0.54 2.33
C ILE A 45 -1.51 0.23 1.55
N GLU A 46 -2.65 0.77 1.98
CA GLU A 46 -3.92 0.58 1.27
C GLU A 46 -3.86 1.15 -0.14
N ASN A 47 -3.24 2.32 -0.28
CA ASN A 47 -3.06 2.95 -1.58
C ASN A 47 -2.16 2.12 -2.49
N LEU A 48 -1.05 1.62 -1.96
CA LEU A 48 -0.13 0.76 -2.70
C LEU A 48 -0.79 -0.55 -3.11
N LYS A 49 -1.62 -1.12 -2.26
CA LYS A 49 -2.38 -2.33 -2.58
C LYS A 49 -3.32 -2.10 -3.76
N ARG A 50 -3.99 -0.95 -3.79
CA ARG A 50 -4.87 -0.60 -4.92
C ARG A 50 -4.07 -0.43 -6.20
N GLN A 51 -2.93 0.24 -6.12
CA GLN A 51 -2.06 0.43 -7.28
C GLN A 51 -1.56 -0.91 -7.80
N LEU A 52 -1.21 -1.81 -6.90
CA LEU A 52 -0.76 -3.15 -7.27
C LEU A 52 -1.88 -3.93 -7.95
N ALA A 53 -3.08 -3.90 -7.40
CA ALA A 53 -4.23 -4.57 -7.98
C ALA A 53 -4.55 -4.02 -9.38
N ASP A 54 -4.47 -2.71 -9.55
CA ASP A 54 -4.68 -2.07 -10.85
C ASP A 54 -3.60 -2.49 -11.86
N ALA A 55 -2.35 -2.53 -11.42
CA ALA A 55 -1.24 -2.95 -12.27
C ALA A 55 -1.37 -4.42 -12.68
N GLU A 56 -1.77 -5.27 -11.75
CA GLU A 56 -2.00 -6.69 -12.04
C GLU A 56 -3.16 -6.88 -13.03
N GLY A 57 -4.22 -6.09 -12.84
CA GLY A 57 -5.36 -6.10 -13.77
C GLY A 57 -4.95 -5.69 -15.17
N ARG A 58 -4.13 -4.66 -15.29
CA ARG A 58 -3.62 -4.19 -16.58
C ARG A 58 -2.68 -5.22 -17.22
N ASN A 59 -1.85 -5.86 -16.42
CA ASN A 59 -0.96 -6.92 -16.93
C ASN A 59 -1.76 -8.10 -17.42
N SER A 60 -2.78 -8.49 -16.70
CA SER A 60 -3.66 -9.58 -17.07
C SER A 60 -4.37 -9.27 -18.39
N GLN A 61 -4.89 -8.06 -18.51
CA GLN A 61 -5.57 -7.58 -19.71
C GLN A 61 -4.61 -7.55 -20.91
N ALA A 62 -3.40 -7.06 -20.69
CA ALA A 62 -2.37 -7.03 -21.73
C ALA A 62 -1.99 -8.44 -22.21
N ALA A 63 -1.92 -9.39 -21.30
CA ALA A 63 -1.64 -10.79 -21.64
C ALA A 63 -2.78 -11.39 -22.48
N GLU A 64 -4.03 -11.10 -22.11
CA GLU A 64 -5.18 -11.53 -22.88
C GLU A 64 -5.20 -10.93 -24.29
N ASP A 65 -4.92 -9.63 -24.37
CA ASP A 65 -4.87 -8.92 -25.64
C ASP A 65 -3.79 -9.49 -26.56
N ARG A 66 -2.63 -9.79 -25.97
CA ARG A 66 -1.54 -10.43 -26.72
C ARG A 66 -1.94 -11.80 -27.24
N GLN A 67 -2.60 -12.57 -26.41
CA GLN A 67 -3.06 -13.92 -26.78
C GLN A 67 -4.10 -13.84 -27.91
N LYS A 68 -5.02 -12.90 -27.82
CA LYS A 68 -6.02 -12.67 -28.87
C LYS A 68 -5.36 -12.25 -30.19
N ALA A 69 -4.40 -11.35 -30.11
CA ALA A 69 -3.66 -10.90 -31.27
C ALA A 69 -2.89 -12.05 -31.91
N LYS A 70 -2.25 -12.87 -31.09
CA LYS A 70 -1.51 -14.05 -31.58
C LYS A 70 -2.43 -15.03 -32.27
N SER A 71 -3.58 -15.33 -31.68
CA SER A 71 -4.58 -16.22 -32.27
C SER A 71 -5.09 -15.69 -33.60
N LYS A 72 -5.30 -14.38 -33.67
CA LYS A 72 -5.77 -13.73 -34.90
C LYS A 72 -4.71 -13.84 -36.01
N ILE A 73 -3.45 -13.62 -35.67
CA ILE A 73 -2.34 -13.74 -36.62
C ILE A 73 -2.23 -15.19 -37.13
N GLU A 74 -2.31 -16.16 -36.23
CA GLU A 74 -2.27 -17.55 -36.57
C GLU A 74 -3.41 -17.94 -37.51
N ASP A 75 -4.60 -17.42 -37.22
CA ASP A 75 -5.77 -17.64 -38.05
C ASP A 75 -5.60 -17.04 -39.46
N ILE A 76 -5.08 -15.84 -39.54
CA ILE A 76 -4.80 -15.19 -40.82
C ILE A 76 -3.74 -15.95 -41.60
N LEU A 77 -2.70 -16.40 -40.94
CA LEU A 77 -1.66 -17.21 -41.58
C LEU A 77 -2.20 -18.53 -42.15
N ALA A 78 -3.06 -19.18 -41.34
CA ALA A 78 -3.71 -20.41 -41.81
C ALA A 78 -4.58 -20.17 -43.05
N ARG A 79 -5.31 -19.06 -43.07
CA ARG A 79 -6.12 -18.68 -44.23
C ARG A 79 -5.29 -18.35 -45.44
N LEU A 80 -4.16 -17.69 -45.24
CA LEU A 80 -3.25 -17.38 -46.32
C LEU A 80 -2.62 -18.67 -46.91
N GLU A 81 -2.27 -19.59 -46.04
CA GLU A 81 -1.77 -20.89 -46.51
C GLU A 81 -2.80 -21.63 -47.33
N GLN A 82 -4.06 -21.60 -46.92
CA GLN A 82 -5.15 -22.20 -47.69
C GLN A 82 -5.33 -21.52 -49.04
N ILE A 83 -5.23 -20.24 -49.08
CA ILE A 83 -5.33 -19.48 -50.32
C ILE A 83 -4.20 -19.85 -51.24
N ASP A 84 -2.97 -19.96 -50.74
CA ASP A 84 -1.83 -20.39 -51.54
C ASP A 84 -2.00 -21.80 -52.12
N LEU A 85 -2.61 -22.68 -51.33
CA LEU A 85 -2.88 -24.04 -51.79
C LEU A 85 -3.98 -24.13 -52.83
N THR A 86 -4.97 -23.22 -52.71
CA THR A 86 -6.13 -23.25 -53.62
C THR A 86 -5.96 -22.39 -54.83
N LEU A 87 -5.08 -21.41 -54.82
CA LEU A 87 -4.80 -20.60 -56.00
C LEU A 87 -4.08 -21.42 -57.05
N PRO A 88 -4.52 -21.38 -58.28
CA PRO A 88 -3.78 -22.04 -59.32
C PRO A 88 -2.41 -21.40 -59.45
N GLU A 89 -1.41 -22.25 -59.55
CA GLU A 89 -0.08 -21.76 -59.80
C GLU A 89 -0.12 -20.97 -61.10
N LYS A 90 0.47 -19.81 -61.06
CA LYS A 90 0.58 -19.05 -62.28
C LYS A 90 1.44 -19.81 -63.23
N ALA A 91 0.78 -20.41 -64.09
CA ALA A 91 1.50 -21.06 -65.14
C ALA A 91 2.22 -20.01 -65.92
N ASP A 92 3.41 -20.17 -66.08
CA ASP A 92 4.12 -19.18 -66.81
C ASP A 92 4.18 -19.28 -68.25
#